data_31c95132d350d44c899585f3bb862c68
#
_entry.id   31c95132d350d44c899585f3bb862c68
#
_cell.length_a   1.000
_cell.length_b   1.000
_cell.length_c   1.000
_cell.angle_alpha   90.00
_cell.angle_beta   90.00
_cell.angle_gamma   90.00
#
_symmetry.space_group_name_H-M   'P 1'
#
loop_
_entity.id
_entity.type
_entity.pdbx_description
1 polymer ?
#
loop_
_entity_poly.entity_id
_entity_poly.type
_entity_poly.pdbx_seq_one_letter_code
_entity_poly.pdbx_strand_id
1 'polypeptide(L)'
;VTAKKEDRKIMEGIREFIKECPCIQTYLDALKSDVNVEYLKDDEKNYSIESEPIDPIVRKYMDGSAIRQFAFIFSSRESYGREVIENLSNCGFYEEFAEWLEKCDKGRSYPDIGEKREVMRIKASTTPYVFDTSESTAKYQIQVIMKYYQKA
;
A
#
# COMPACT_ATOMS: atom_id res chain seq x y z
N VAL A 1 -6.88 -15.47 -16.40
CA VAL A 1 -6.59 -16.33 -15.25
C VAL A 1 -5.13 -16.22 -14.85
N THR A 2 -4.21 -16.22 -15.82
CA THR A 2 -2.77 -16.07 -15.55
C THR A 2 -2.45 -14.70 -14.95
N ALA A 3 -3.07 -13.64 -15.47
CA ALA A 3 -2.91 -12.27 -14.96
C ALA A 3 -3.37 -12.14 -13.50
N LYS A 4 -4.49 -12.74 -13.14
CA LYS A 4 -5.00 -12.73 -11.76
C LYS A 4 -4.07 -13.43 -10.77
N LYS A 5 -3.41 -14.50 -11.21
CA LYS A 5 -2.45 -15.23 -10.38
C LYS A 5 -1.18 -14.41 -10.13
N GLU A 6 -0.70 -13.71 -11.15
CA GLU A 6 0.46 -12.82 -11.04
C GLU A 6 0.15 -11.61 -10.16
N ASP A 7 -1.00 -10.99 -10.34
CA ASP A 7 -1.44 -9.86 -9.52
C ASP A 7 -1.59 -10.27 -8.06
N ARG A 8 -2.12 -11.46 -7.80
CA ARG A 8 -2.25 -11.98 -6.44
C ARG A 8 -0.88 -12.12 -5.77
N LYS A 9 0.11 -12.59 -6.50
CA LYS A 9 1.48 -12.73 -5.96
C LYS A 9 2.09 -11.38 -5.62
N ILE A 10 1.86 -10.38 -6.46
CA ILE A 10 2.30 -9.00 -6.21
C ILE A 10 1.62 -8.46 -4.95
N MET A 11 0.31 -8.64 -4.82
CA MET A 11 -0.44 -8.16 -3.66
C MET A 11 0.01 -8.84 -2.37
N GLU A 12 0.27 -10.13 -2.40
CA GLU A 12 0.79 -10.86 -1.24
C GLU A 12 2.16 -10.34 -0.82
N GLY A 13 3.05 -10.09 -1.77
CA GLY A 13 4.37 -9.53 -1.51
C GLY A 13 4.28 -8.13 -0.90
N ILE A 14 3.42 -7.31 -1.43
CA ILE A 14 3.17 -5.96 -0.90
C ILE A 14 2.61 -6.02 0.51
N ARG A 15 1.63 -6.90 0.75
CA ARG A 15 1.04 -7.09 2.07
C ARG A 15 2.09 -7.45 3.12
N GLU A 16 2.93 -8.42 2.83
CA GLU A 16 3.99 -8.83 3.76
C GLU A 16 5.00 -7.69 3.98
N PHE A 17 5.32 -6.95 2.94
CA PHE A 17 6.21 -5.80 3.04
C PHE A 17 5.64 -4.70 3.94
N ILE A 18 4.37 -4.35 3.76
CA ILE A 18 3.68 -3.31 4.55
C ILE A 18 3.60 -3.71 6.01
N LYS A 19 3.41 -5.00 6.31
CA LYS A 19 3.36 -5.50 7.68
C LYS A 19 4.69 -5.29 8.43
N GLU A 20 5.79 -5.08 7.74
CA GLU A 20 7.08 -4.77 8.36
C GLU A 20 7.20 -3.32 8.81
N CYS A 21 6.31 -2.45 8.41
CA CYS A 21 6.32 -1.05 8.82
C CYS A 21 6.09 -0.94 10.35
N PRO A 22 7.00 -0.31 11.08
CA PRO A 22 6.88 -0.23 12.55
C PRO A 22 5.58 0.41 13.03
N CYS A 23 5.08 1.43 12.35
CA CYS A 23 3.83 2.09 12.74
C CYS A 23 2.62 1.18 12.56
N ILE A 24 2.64 0.31 11.54
CA ILE A 24 1.56 -0.66 11.31
C ILE A 24 1.64 -1.81 12.30
N GLN A 25 2.83 -2.34 12.56
CA GLN A 25 3.01 -3.45 13.51
C GLN A 25 2.46 -3.12 14.89
N THR A 26 2.68 -1.91 15.36
CA THR A 26 2.17 -1.46 16.65
C THR A 26 0.64 -1.59 16.72
N TYR A 27 -0.05 -1.17 15.68
CA TYR A 27 -1.51 -1.25 15.64
C TYR A 27 -2.02 -2.66 15.42
N LEU A 28 -1.39 -3.45 14.56
CA LEU A 28 -1.79 -4.83 14.31
C LEU A 28 -1.65 -5.70 15.56
N ASP A 29 -0.56 -5.52 16.29
CA ASP A 29 -0.33 -6.26 17.55
C ASP A 29 -1.36 -5.88 18.62
N ALA A 30 -1.64 -4.59 18.76
CA ALA A 30 -2.60 -4.09 19.74
C ALA A 30 -4.02 -4.59 19.46
N LEU A 31 -4.40 -4.69 18.18
CA LEU A 31 -5.75 -5.07 17.77
C LEU A 31 -5.89 -6.55 17.43
N LYS A 32 -4.79 -7.31 17.43
CA LYS A 32 -4.74 -8.69 16.95
C LYS A 32 -5.37 -8.82 15.55
N SER A 33 -5.08 -7.86 14.71
CA SER A 33 -5.63 -7.73 13.38
C SER A 33 -4.55 -7.96 12.32
N ASP A 34 -4.97 -8.01 11.07
CA ASP A 34 -4.07 -8.19 9.92
C ASP A 34 -4.46 -7.21 8.82
N VAL A 35 -3.58 -7.05 7.82
CA VAL A 35 -3.88 -6.21 6.66
C VAL A 35 -4.76 -6.99 5.70
N ASN A 36 -5.92 -6.44 5.37
CA ASN A 36 -6.85 -7.04 4.42
C ASN A 36 -6.42 -6.73 2.98
N VAL A 37 -6.80 -7.59 2.06
CA VAL A 37 -6.52 -7.41 0.64
C VAL A 37 -7.85 -7.24 -0.09
N GLU A 38 -7.97 -6.17 -0.87
CA GLU A 38 -9.12 -5.82 -1.71
C GLU A 38 -10.42 -5.53 -0.94
N TYR A 39 -10.37 -5.43 0.39
CA TYR A 39 -11.54 -5.01 1.16
C TYR A 39 -11.14 -4.33 2.47
N LEU A 40 -12.02 -3.49 2.99
CA LEU A 40 -11.86 -2.79 4.25
C LEU A 40 -13.09 -3.03 5.10
N LYS A 41 -12.88 -3.50 6.33
CA LYS A 41 -13.98 -3.72 7.28
C LYS A 41 -14.57 -2.38 7.75
N ASP A 42 -15.81 -2.40 8.19
CA ASP A 42 -16.49 -1.21 8.71
C ASP A 42 -16.04 -0.81 10.11
N ASP A 43 -15.36 -1.70 10.82
CA ASP A 43 -14.86 -1.45 12.17
C ASP A 43 -13.69 -0.47 12.18
N GLU A 44 -13.52 0.24 13.29
CA GLU A 44 -12.37 1.14 13.49
C GLU A 44 -11.05 0.37 13.49
N LYS A 45 -9.98 1.07 13.12
CA LYS A 45 -8.59 0.58 13.20
C LYS A 45 -8.35 -0.71 12.41
N ASN A 46 -8.90 -0.80 11.21
CA ASN A 46 -8.54 -1.88 10.32
C ASN A 46 -7.90 -1.32 9.06
N TYR A 47 -7.09 -2.14 8.38
CA TYR A 47 -6.28 -1.74 7.26
C TYR A 47 -6.51 -2.63 6.07
N SER A 48 -6.36 -2.08 4.86
CA SER A 48 -6.38 -2.88 3.64
C SER A 48 -5.46 -2.29 2.59
N ILE A 49 -5.08 -3.14 1.64
CA ILE A 49 -4.45 -2.72 0.39
C ILE A 49 -5.38 -3.11 -0.75
N GLU A 50 -5.57 -2.19 -1.67
CA GLU A 50 -6.44 -2.38 -2.83
C GLU A 50 -5.68 -2.00 -4.08
N SER A 51 -5.78 -2.83 -5.12
CA SER A 51 -5.16 -2.51 -6.40
C SER A 51 -5.90 -1.34 -7.05
N GLU A 52 -5.16 -0.52 -7.78
CA GLU A 52 -5.70 0.64 -8.48
C GLU A 52 -5.40 0.51 -9.97
N PRO A 53 -6.38 0.78 -10.84
CA PRO A 53 -6.13 0.74 -12.28
C PRO A 53 -5.06 1.75 -12.72
N ILE A 54 -4.09 1.27 -13.45
CA ILE A 54 -3.02 2.10 -14.01
C ILE A 54 -2.49 1.36 -15.25
N ASP A 55 -1.89 2.09 -16.18
CA ASP A 55 -1.21 1.46 -17.31
C ASP A 55 -0.07 0.58 -16.76
N PRO A 56 -0.12 -0.74 -16.96
CA PRO A 56 0.86 -1.63 -16.33
C PRO A 56 2.26 -1.56 -16.96
N ILE A 57 2.37 -1.04 -18.17
CA ILE A 57 3.64 -1.06 -18.90
C ILE A 57 4.19 0.36 -19.04
N VAL A 58 5.36 0.60 -18.46
CA VAL A 58 6.07 1.86 -18.59
C VAL A 58 6.94 1.83 -19.85
N ARG A 59 7.65 0.71 -20.08
CA ARG A 59 8.56 0.56 -21.21
C ARG A 59 8.73 -0.91 -21.56
N LYS A 60 8.64 -1.22 -22.86
CA LYS A 60 8.90 -2.56 -23.39
C LYS A 60 10.27 -2.62 -24.04
N TYR A 61 10.92 -3.76 -23.92
CA TYR A 61 12.18 -4.05 -24.59
C TYR A 61 12.00 -5.17 -25.61
N MET A 62 12.91 -5.24 -26.58
CA MET A 62 12.81 -6.19 -27.68
C MET A 62 12.99 -7.65 -27.29
N ASP A 63 13.64 -7.90 -26.16
CA ASP A 63 13.86 -9.26 -25.64
C ASP A 63 12.64 -9.84 -24.91
N GLY A 64 11.56 -9.07 -24.82
CA GLY A 64 10.35 -9.47 -24.10
C GLY A 64 10.29 -8.99 -22.64
N SER A 65 11.37 -8.41 -22.15
CA SER A 65 11.37 -7.80 -20.82
C SER A 65 10.66 -6.43 -20.86
N ALA A 66 10.32 -5.93 -19.70
CA ALA A 66 9.64 -4.65 -19.62
C ALA A 66 9.83 -4.01 -18.25
N ILE A 67 9.74 -2.68 -18.20
CA ILE A 67 9.55 -1.96 -16.95
C ILE A 67 8.04 -1.81 -16.78
N ARG A 68 7.53 -2.30 -15.67
CA ARG A 68 6.12 -2.27 -15.33
C ARG A 68 5.89 -1.45 -14.08
N GLN A 69 4.64 -1.10 -13.86
CA GLN A 69 4.24 -0.39 -12.65
C GLN A 69 2.96 -1.00 -12.10
N PHE A 70 2.84 -0.93 -10.80
CA PHE A 70 1.68 -1.40 -10.06
C PHE A 70 1.28 -0.31 -9.06
N ALA A 71 0.03 0.09 -9.10
CA ALA A 71 -0.50 1.08 -8.17
C ALA A 71 -1.43 0.40 -7.18
N PHE A 72 -1.34 0.79 -5.93
CA PHE A 72 -2.24 0.32 -4.91
C PHE A 72 -2.59 1.44 -3.94
N ILE A 73 -3.70 1.26 -3.26
CA ILE A 73 -4.18 2.17 -2.23
C ILE A 73 -4.00 1.45 -0.90
N PHE A 74 -3.27 2.07 0.02
CA PHE A 74 -3.25 1.65 1.41
C PHE A 74 -4.28 2.48 2.15
N SER A 75 -5.24 1.81 2.76
CA SER A 75 -6.35 2.48 3.42
C SER A 75 -6.56 1.95 4.83
N SER A 76 -7.17 2.78 5.63
CA SER A 76 -7.57 2.41 6.98
C SER A 76 -8.93 3.02 7.30
N ARG A 77 -9.66 2.37 8.19
CA ARG A 77 -10.86 2.94 8.75
C ARG A 77 -10.54 3.36 10.19
N GLU A 78 -10.68 4.63 10.44
CA GLU A 78 -10.28 5.28 11.69
C GLU A 78 -11.46 6.00 12.30
N SER A 79 -11.40 6.30 13.59
CA SER A 79 -12.41 7.20 14.22
C SER A 79 -12.35 8.58 13.60
N TYR A 80 -13.51 9.19 13.42
CA TYR A 80 -13.61 10.47 12.74
C TYR A 80 -14.48 11.45 13.52
N GLY A 81 -14.05 12.69 13.55
CA GLY A 81 -14.91 13.84 13.79
C GLY A 81 -15.19 14.23 15.23
N ARG A 82 -14.79 13.45 16.20
CA ARG A 82 -15.02 13.86 17.59
C ARG A 82 -14.07 14.95 18.03
N GLU A 83 -12.82 14.85 17.61
CA GLU A 83 -11.79 15.82 17.98
C GLU A 83 -10.82 16.04 16.84
N VAL A 84 -10.40 17.27 16.66
CA VAL A 84 -9.40 17.66 15.68
C VAL A 84 -8.09 16.91 15.92
N ILE A 85 -7.78 16.59 17.17
CA ILE A 85 -6.56 15.86 17.56
C ILE A 85 -6.53 14.45 16.97
N GLU A 86 -7.66 13.73 16.97
CA GLU A 86 -7.73 12.39 16.37
C GLU A 86 -7.47 12.47 14.86
N ASN A 87 -8.06 13.45 14.19
CA ASN A 87 -7.86 13.63 12.75
C ASN A 87 -6.40 13.95 12.42
N LEU A 88 -5.75 14.77 13.21
CA LEU A 88 -4.34 15.10 13.07
C LEU A 88 -3.45 13.87 13.32
N SER A 89 -3.80 13.06 14.32
CA SER A 89 -3.08 11.83 14.63
C SER A 89 -3.18 10.83 13.48
N ASN A 90 -4.36 10.70 12.88
CA ASN A 90 -4.56 9.82 11.72
C ASN A 90 -3.71 10.26 10.53
N CYS A 91 -3.64 11.57 10.26
CA CYS A 91 -2.77 12.13 9.23
C CYS A 91 -1.30 11.88 9.53
N GLY A 92 -0.89 12.02 10.78
CA GLY A 92 0.47 11.75 11.22
C GLY A 92 0.91 10.31 10.97
N PHE A 93 0.01 9.35 11.18
CA PHE A 93 0.27 7.95 10.87
C PHE A 93 0.65 7.76 9.39
N TYR A 94 -0.10 8.36 8.49
CA TYR A 94 0.15 8.25 7.06
C TYR A 94 1.43 8.97 6.63
N GLU A 95 1.79 10.06 7.29
CA GLU A 95 3.06 10.73 7.06
C GLU A 95 4.24 9.83 7.45
N GLU A 96 4.14 9.16 8.59
CA GLU A 96 5.14 8.17 9.02
C GLU A 96 5.26 7.01 8.04
N PHE A 97 4.14 6.54 7.52
CA PHE A 97 4.10 5.49 6.50
C PHE A 97 4.81 5.93 5.22
N ALA A 98 4.54 7.14 4.75
CA ALA A 98 5.19 7.68 3.55
C ALA A 98 6.69 7.87 3.75
N GLU A 99 7.11 8.33 4.91
CA GLU A 99 8.53 8.45 5.26
C GLU A 99 9.22 7.09 5.30
N TRP A 100 8.54 6.09 5.86
CA TRP A 100 9.06 4.73 5.89
C TRP A 100 9.25 4.17 4.47
N LEU A 101 8.27 4.41 3.57
CA LEU A 101 8.41 4.02 2.17
C LEU A 101 9.61 4.70 1.51
N GLU A 102 9.82 5.98 1.78
CA GLU A 102 10.97 6.72 1.25
C GLU A 102 12.29 6.13 1.74
N LYS A 103 12.38 5.78 3.01
CA LYS A 103 13.56 5.12 3.57
C LYS A 103 13.81 3.76 2.93
N CYS A 104 12.76 2.98 2.72
CA CYS A 104 12.86 1.70 2.04
C CYS A 104 13.35 1.85 0.61
N ASP A 105 12.84 2.84 -0.11
CA ASP A 105 13.26 3.13 -1.48
C ASP A 105 14.74 3.51 -1.55
N LYS A 106 15.20 4.38 -0.66
CA LYS A 106 16.61 4.78 -0.59
C LYS A 106 17.54 3.62 -0.22
N GLY A 107 17.10 2.78 0.71
CA GLY A 107 17.86 1.59 1.15
C GLY A 107 17.68 0.37 0.28
N ARG A 108 16.90 0.47 -0.78
CA ARG A 108 16.54 -0.64 -1.68
C ARG A 108 15.95 -1.84 -0.96
N SER A 109 15.16 -1.57 0.07
CA SER A 109 14.41 -2.59 0.79
C SER A 109 13.00 -2.65 0.20
N TYR A 110 12.77 -3.65 -0.65
CA TYR A 110 11.57 -3.75 -1.46
C TYR A 110 10.79 -5.03 -1.18
N PRO A 111 9.48 -5.04 -1.50
CA PRO A 111 8.70 -6.27 -1.38
C PRO A 111 9.20 -7.37 -2.33
N ASP A 112 9.04 -8.61 -1.91
CA ASP A 112 9.32 -9.77 -2.75
C ASP A 112 8.08 -10.07 -3.59
N ILE A 113 8.18 -9.84 -4.90
CA ILE A 113 7.08 -10.04 -5.85
C ILE A 113 7.37 -11.16 -6.86
N GLY A 114 8.41 -11.95 -6.62
CA GLY A 114 8.76 -13.12 -7.42
C GLY A 114 10.13 -13.02 -8.07
N GLU A 115 10.64 -14.17 -8.51
CA GLU A 115 12.00 -14.29 -9.04
C GLU A 115 12.22 -13.55 -10.37
N LYS A 116 11.18 -13.47 -11.20
CA LYS A 116 11.27 -12.82 -12.50
C LYS A 116 11.03 -11.33 -12.45
N ARG A 117 10.86 -10.78 -11.26
CA ARG A 117 10.56 -9.36 -11.05
C ARG A 117 11.55 -8.75 -10.07
N GLU A 118 11.96 -7.54 -10.37
CA GLU A 118 12.87 -6.79 -9.52
C GLU A 118 12.30 -5.39 -9.32
N VAL A 119 11.98 -5.07 -8.08
CA VAL A 119 11.43 -3.75 -7.75
C VAL A 119 12.51 -2.70 -7.92
N MET A 120 12.18 -1.62 -8.62
CA MET A 120 13.09 -0.52 -8.90
C MET A 120 12.82 0.70 -8.01
N ARG A 121 11.54 0.96 -7.76
CA ARG A 121 11.11 2.09 -6.93
C ARG A 121 9.77 1.81 -6.30
N ILE A 122 9.57 2.37 -5.11
CA ILE A 122 8.28 2.40 -4.44
C ILE A 122 8.13 3.76 -3.76
N LYS A 123 7.00 4.43 -3.98
CA LYS A 123 6.76 5.74 -3.37
C LYS A 123 5.27 6.03 -3.25
N ALA A 124 4.93 6.86 -2.28
CA ALA A 124 3.59 7.43 -2.19
C ALA A 124 3.41 8.42 -3.34
N SER A 125 2.32 8.28 -4.08
CA SER A 125 2.01 9.18 -5.20
C SER A 125 1.09 10.32 -4.81
N THR A 126 0.45 10.21 -3.65
CA THR A 126 -0.41 11.28 -3.11
C THR A 126 -0.06 11.52 -1.64
N THR A 127 -0.51 12.66 -1.11
CA THR A 127 -0.61 12.84 0.33
C THR A 127 -1.81 12.05 0.85
N PRO A 128 -1.85 11.72 2.14
CA PRO A 128 -3.03 11.04 2.70
C PRO A 128 -4.28 11.92 2.61
N TYR A 129 -5.42 11.30 2.37
CA TYR A 129 -6.67 12.02 2.24
C TYR A 129 -7.85 11.18 2.74
N VAL A 130 -8.93 11.87 3.11
CA VAL A 130 -10.18 11.22 3.49
C VAL A 130 -10.94 10.87 2.24
N PHE A 131 -11.28 9.60 2.08
CA PHE A 131 -12.04 9.13 0.92
C PHE A 131 -13.53 9.07 1.22
N ASP A 132 -13.91 8.59 2.40
CA ASP A 132 -15.30 8.39 2.76
C ASP A 132 -15.47 8.59 4.27
N THR A 133 -16.61 9.16 4.65
CA THR A 133 -16.95 9.39 6.06
C THR A 133 -18.29 8.75 6.39
N SER A 134 -18.38 8.16 7.57
CA SER A 134 -19.62 7.72 8.17
C SER A 134 -19.79 8.40 9.53
N GLU A 135 -20.85 8.10 10.27
CA GLU A 135 -21.18 8.80 11.51
C GLU A 135 -20.03 8.84 12.52
N SER A 136 -19.28 7.76 12.66
CA SER A 136 -18.21 7.64 13.67
C SER A 136 -16.85 7.28 13.11
N THR A 137 -16.76 6.92 11.82
CA THR A 137 -15.51 6.50 11.21
C THR A 137 -15.26 7.19 9.87
N ALA A 138 -14.02 7.22 9.44
CA ALA A 138 -13.64 7.72 8.13
C ALA A 138 -12.66 6.75 7.48
N LYS A 139 -12.77 6.61 6.18
CA LYS A 139 -11.80 5.87 5.38
C LYS A 139 -10.72 6.84 4.93
N TYR A 140 -9.53 6.69 5.48
CA TYR A 140 -8.32 7.41 5.05
C TYR A 140 -7.55 6.54 4.09
N GLN A 141 -6.94 7.15 3.10
CA GLN A 141 -6.14 6.38 2.14
C GLN A 141 -4.98 7.19 1.57
N ILE A 142 -3.99 6.46 1.09
CA ILE A 142 -2.83 7.01 0.39
C ILE A 142 -2.54 6.11 -0.80
N GLN A 143 -2.23 6.73 -1.93
CA GLN A 143 -1.90 5.99 -3.14
C GLN A 143 -0.40 5.78 -3.23
N VAL A 144 -0.01 4.58 -3.63
CA VAL A 144 1.40 4.18 -3.76
C VAL A 144 1.62 3.61 -5.15
N ILE A 145 2.73 3.97 -5.76
CA ILE A 145 3.14 3.42 -7.06
C ILE A 145 4.46 2.68 -6.88
N MET A 146 4.50 1.45 -7.38
CA MET A 146 5.69 0.62 -7.41
C MET A 146 6.08 0.36 -8.86
N LYS A 147 7.35 0.63 -9.20
CA LYS A 147 7.91 0.29 -10.50
C LYS A 147 8.83 -0.90 -10.36
N TYR A 148 8.74 -1.83 -11.31
CA TYR A 148 9.56 -3.02 -11.28
C TYR A 148 9.96 -3.45 -12.69
N TYR A 149 11.09 -4.16 -12.75
CA TYR A 149 11.56 -4.78 -13.98
C TYR A 149 11.03 -6.20 -14.05
N GLN A 150 10.42 -6.54 -15.18
CA GLN A 150 9.89 -7.87 -15.46
C GLN A 150 10.81 -8.55 -16.47
N LYS A 151 11.44 -9.63 -16.07
CA LYS A 151 12.30 -10.44 -16.96
C LYS A 151 11.46 -11.13 -18.04
N ALA A 152 12.06 -11.31 -19.19
CA ALA A 152 11.42 -12.02 -20.29
C ALA A 152 11.08 -13.48 -19.96
#